data_997fbcc74b8b42174caa19f1d5a5a576
#
_entry.id   997fbcc74b8b42174caa19f1d5a5a576
#
_cell.length_a   1.000
_cell.length_b   1.000
_cell.length_c   1.000
_cell.angle_alpha   90.00
_cell.angle_beta   90.00
_cell.angle_gamma   90.00
#
_symmetry.space_group_name_H-M   'P 1'
#
loop_
_entity.id
_entity.type
_entity.pdbx_description
1 polymer ?
#
loop_
_entity_poly.entity_id
_entity_poly.type
_entity_poly.pdbx_seq_one_letter_code
_entity_poly.pdbx_strand_id
1 'polypeptide(L)'
;MKGFSNKWKDFPDYIIGITKEIWEDRGIATLDHYYSEGIPVRSPLGVQRGNKAVIASTMATCHEFPDRELFGEDVIWSDDPDYGLLSSHRLITRATHTRDGQFGPATGKQWTVRVIADCAARDNTIYDEWLVRDYGGIVRQIGLDPREYTAALIEGEGGPEHASRPFAPDMDVDGGYHGTGNDNEWGQRYADILSRVMTTDFTHLRGACDRAIIGEYAGAQSTLDVEGTIAFWLGLRSSFPSAEFKIHHLIGMDGGMMSPRAALRWSLD
;
A
#
# COMPACT_ATOMS: atom_id res chain seq x y z
N MET A 1 -17.88 16.90 5.14
CA MET A 1 -16.83 16.50 6.12
C MET A 1 -16.35 17.75 6.86
N LYS A 2 -16.30 17.70 8.18
CA LYS A 2 -15.80 18.82 8.99
C LYS A 2 -14.31 19.07 8.70
N GLY A 3 -13.91 20.32 8.51
CA GLY A 3 -12.52 20.70 8.22
C GLY A 3 -12.05 20.49 6.78
N PHE A 4 -12.81 19.78 5.95
CA PHE A 4 -12.45 19.56 4.55
C PHE A 4 -13.09 20.61 3.62
N SER A 5 -12.45 20.83 2.47
CA SER A 5 -12.97 21.70 1.43
C SER A 5 -14.32 21.21 0.92
N ASN A 6 -15.25 22.14 0.68
CA ASN A 6 -16.55 21.85 0.06
C ASN A 6 -16.46 21.36 -1.40
N LYS A 7 -15.29 21.35 -1.99
CA LYS A 7 -14.98 20.76 -3.27
C LYS A 7 -15.19 19.24 -3.25
N TRP A 8 -15.00 18.60 -2.10
CA TRP A 8 -15.09 17.17 -1.92
C TRP A 8 -16.47 16.75 -1.38
N LYS A 9 -17.10 15.82 -2.08
CA LYS A 9 -18.40 15.28 -1.72
C LYS A 9 -18.35 14.46 -0.43
N ASP A 10 -17.38 13.58 -0.34
CA ASP A 10 -17.13 12.66 0.76
C ASP A 10 -15.64 12.30 0.86
N PHE A 11 -15.26 11.47 1.81
CA PHE A 11 -13.86 11.12 2.02
C PHE A 11 -13.25 10.29 0.88
N PRO A 12 -13.95 9.29 0.31
CA PRO A 12 -13.47 8.65 -0.92
C PRO A 12 -13.22 9.62 -2.08
N ASP A 13 -14.11 10.58 -2.30
CA ASP A 13 -13.94 11.61 -3.34
C ASP A 13 -12.71 12.51 -3.06
N TYR A 14 -12.44 12.85 -1.79
CA TYR A 14 -11.23 13.54 -1.38
C TYR A 14 -9.97 12.73 -1.74
N ILE A 15 -9.90 11.46 -1.32
CA ILE A 15 -8.73 10.61 -1.52
C ILE A 15 -8.44 10.37 -3.01
N ILE A 16 -9.47 10.02 -3.79
CA ILE A 16 -9.34 9.80 -5.23
C ILE A 16 -9.00 11.12 -5.95
N GLY A 17 -9.66 12.21 -5.55
CA GLY A 17 -9.49 13.51 -6.17
C GLY A 17 -8.09 14.09 -5.97
N ILE A 18 -7.54 14.06 -4.74
CA ILE A 18 -6.16 14.53 -4.51
C ILE A 18 -5.13 13.63 -5.20
N THR A 19 -5.38 12.31 -5.27
CA THR A 19 -4.53 11.38 -6.02
C THR A 19 -4.45 11.80 -7.48
N LYS A 20 -5.61 12.07 -8.11
CA LYS A 20 -5.67 12.54 -9.49
C LYS A 20 -4.96 13.88 -9.66
N GLU A 21 -5.25 14.88 -8.85
CA GLU A 21 -4.65 16.22 -8.95
C GLU A 21 -3.12 16.17 -8.86
N ILE A 22 -2.58 15.42 -7.91
CA ILE A 22 -1.15 15.37 -7.65
C ILE A 22 -0.41 14.60 -8.76
N TRP A 23 -0.85 13.36 -9.01
CA TRP A 23 -0.06 12.43 -9.81
C TRP A 23 -0.48 12.30 -11.26
N GLU A 24 -1.75 12.47 -11.61
CA GLU A 24 -2.21 12.42 -13.01
C GLU A 24 -2.18 13.80 -13.65
N ASP A 25 -2.75 14.81 -13.00
CA ASP A 25 -2.79 16.18 -13.53
C ASP A 25 -1.47 16.93 -13.30
N ARG A 26 -0.47 16.29 -12.64
CA ARG A 26 0.85 16.87 -12.36
C ARG A 26 0.83 18.11 -11.47
N GLY A 27 -0.21 18.25 -10.66
CA GLY A 27 -0.32 19.33 -9.67
C GLY A 27 0.57 19.08 -8.42
N ILE A 28 1.84 18.73 -8.62
CA ILE A 28 2.75 18.29 -7.54
C ILE A 28 2.88 19.34 -6.43
N ALA A 29 2.80 20.62 -6.75
CA ALA A 29 2.83 21.69 -5.76
C ALA A 29 1.67 21.63 -4.76
N THR A 30 0.54 20.97 -5.10
CA THR A 30 -0.60 20.81 -4.17
C THR A 30 -0.29 19.89 -2.99
N LEU A 31 0.79 19.11 -3.06
CA LEU A 31 1.29 18.34 -1.92
C LEU A 31 1.61 19.23 -0.70
N ASP A 32 2.01 20.48 -0.91
CA ASP A 32 2.21 21.44 0.20
C ASP A 32 0.91 21.75 0.96
N HIS A 33 -0.26 21.52 0.36
CA HIS A 33 -1.57 21.74 0.97
C HIS A 33 -2.23 20.46 1.49
N TYR A 34 -1.99 19.34 0.78
CA TYR A 34 -2.64 18.07 1.11
C TYR A 34 -1.82 17.20 2.05
N TYR A 35 -0.52 17.46 2.20
CA TYR A 35 0.38 16.69 3.07
C TYR A 35 0.98 17.57 4.14
N SER A 36 0.89 17.16 5.39
CA SER A 36 1.47 17.93 6.49
C SER A 36 2.99 18.06 6.35
N GLU A 37 3.54 19.18 6.83
CA GLU A 37 4.97 19.49 6.70
C GLU A 37 5.87 18.37 7.24
N GLY A 38 5.50 17.75 8.36
CA GLY A 38 6.28 16.71 9.03
C GLY A 38 5.81 15.28 8.78
N ILE A 39 4.92 15.05 7.82
CA ILE A 39 4.32 13.73 7.59
C ILE A 39 5.36 12.61 7.50
N PRO A 40 5.20 11.49 8.23
CA PRO A 40 5.91 10.25 7.95
C PRO A 40 5.15 9.44 6.91
N VAL A 41 5.84 9.01 5.86
CA VAL A 41 5.34 8.04 4.88
C VAL A 41 6.15 6.77 5.01
N ARG A 42 5.52 5.72 5.47
CA ARG A 42 6.15 4.41 5.65
C ARG A 42 5.97 3.57 4.40
N SER A 43 7.00 2.89 4.01
CA SER A 43 6.97 1.95 2.88
C SER A 43 7.92 0.79 3.15
N PRO A 44 7.89 -0.29 2.36
CA PRO A 44 8.88 -1.36 2.48
C PRO A 44 10.34 -0.89 2.39
N LEU A 45 10.59 0.28 1.83
CA LEU A 45 11.93 0.89 1.70
C LEU A 45 12.35 1.75 2.91
N GLY A 46 11.49 1.86 3.93
CA GLY A 46 11.74 2.67 5.13
C GLY A 46 10.76 3.81 5.32
N VAL A 47 11.12 4.79 6.14
CA VAL A 47 10.30 5.96 6.49
C VAL A 47 10.83 7.22 5.81
N GLN A 48 10.01 7.79 4.94
CA GLN A 48 10.26 9.11 4.37
C GLN A 48 9.59 10.18 5.23
N ARG A 49 10.29 11.25 5.57
CA ARG A 49 9.76 12.31 6.43
C ARG A 49 9.59 13.63 5.69
N GLY A 50 8.43 14.21 5.89
CA GLY A 50 8.07 15.56 5.43
C GLY A 50 7.57 15.62 3.98
N ASN A 51 6.66 16.58 3.75
CA ASN A 51 6.05 16.75 2.43
C ASN A 51 7.05 17.15 1.34
N LYS A 52 8.15 17.81 1.67
CA LYS A 52 9.21 18.15 0.71
C LYS A 52 9.92 16.91 0.16
N ALA A 53 10.13 15.90 1.01
CA ALA A 53 10.67 14.63 0.56
C ALA A 53 9.65 13.88 -0.34
N VAL A 54 8.37 13.91 0.01
CA VAL A 54 7.29 13.35 -0.84
C VAL A 54 7.24 14.05 -2.20
N ILE A 55 7.35 15.39 -2.24
CA ILE A 55 7.42 16.17 -3.49
C ILE A 55 8.61 15.72 -4.34
N ALA A 56 9.80 15.60 -3.74
CA ALA A 56 11.01 15.19 -4.45
C ALA A 56 10.87 13.77 -5.04
N SER A 57 10.39 12.80 -4.27
CA SER A 57 10.17 11.44 -4.76
C SER A 57 9.05 11.35 -5.83
N THR A 58 8.02 12.19 -5.71
CA THR A 58 6.97 12.31 -6.72
C THR A 58 7.52 12.84 -8.04
N MET A 59 8.34 13.88 -8.01
CA MET A 59 9.00 14.41 -9.22
C MET A 59 9.90 13.36 -9.87
N ALA A 60 10.69 12.62 -9.09
CA ALA A 60 11.54 11.55 -9.61
C ALA A 60 10.71 10.45 -10.29
N THR A 61 9.63 10.00 -9.65
CA THR A 61 8.73 8.98 -10.22
C THR A 61 8.04 9.49 -11.49
N CYS A 62 7.56 10.73 -11.52
CA CYS A 62 6.95 11.33 -12.71
C CYS A 62 7.94 11.55 -13.84
N HIS A 63 9.24 11.73 -13.52
CA HIS A 63 10.30 11.79 -14.53
C HIS A 63 10.55 10.41 -15.15
N GLU A 64 10.74 9.39 -14.33
CA GLU A 64 11.03 8.02 -14.78
C GLU A 64 9.86 7.41 -15.56
N PHE A 65 8.62 7.70 -15.13
CA PHE A 65 7.36 7.18 -15.68
C PHE A 65 6.42 8.32 -16.11
N PRO A 66 6.69 9.02 -17.21
CA PRO A 66 5.93 10.21 -17.61
C PRO A 66 4.48 9.91 -18.02
N ASP A 67 4.19 8.67 -18.44
CA ASP A 67 2.86 8.18 -18.83
C ASP A 67 2.12 7.46 -17.69
N ARG A 68 2.62 7.56 -16.45
CA ARG A 68 2.03 6.86 -15.32
C ARG A 68 0.59 7.30 -15.05
N GLU A 69 -0.28 6.30 -14.92
CA GLU A 69 -1.70 6.44 -14.54
C GLU A 69 -1.95 5.73 -13.21
N LEU A 70 -2.88 6.27 -12.41
CA LEU A 70 -3.31 5.73 -11.12
C LEU A 70 -4.82 5.64 -11.09
N PHE A 71 -5.38 4.45 -11.17
CA PHE A 71 -6.81 4.22 -11.14
C PHE A 71 -7.23 3.77 -9.73
N GLY A 72 -8.04 4.58 -9.06
CA GLY A 72 -8.65 4.20 -7.79
C GLY A 72 -9.63 3.04 -7.97
N GLU A 73 -9.35 1.89 -7.36
CA GLU A 73 -10.26 0.74 -7.38
C GLU A 73 -11.27 0.80 -6.23
N ASP A 74 -10.81 1.17 -5.04
CA ASP A 74 -11.65 1.26 -3.84
C ASP A 74 -11.02 2.15 -2.77
N VAL A 75 -11.85 2.78 -1.95
CA VAL A 75 -11.46 3.48 -0.73
C VAL A 75 -12.29 2.91 0.42
N ILE A 76 -11.66 2.06 1.22
CA ILE A 76 -12.22 1.57 2.48
C ILE A 76 -11.76 2.53 3.57
N TRP A 77 -12.66 2.99 4.45
CA TRP A 77 -12.30 4.03 5.41
C TRP A 77 -13.04 3.91 6.74
N SER A 78 -12.46 4.51 7.76
CA SER A 78 -13.06 4.67 9.09
C SER A 78 -12.93 6.12 9.56
N ASP A 79 -13.81 6.52 10.48
CA ASP A 79 -13.77 7.79 11.19
C ASP A 79 -13.46 7.50 12.66
N ASP A 80 -12.41 8.11 13.17
CA ASP A 80 -12.01 8.03 14.57
C ASP A 80 -12.22 9.41 15.21
N PRO A 81 -12.97 9.51 16.32
CA PRO A 81 -13.28 10.80 16.96
C PRO A 81 -12.03 11.60 17.37
N ASP A 82 -10.96 10.91 17.76
CA ASP A 82 -9.73 11.52 18.27
C ASP A 82 -8.69 11.77 17.19
N TYR A 83 -8.65 10.87 16.17
CA TYR A 83 -7.59 10.88 15.16
C TYR A 83 -8.08 11.31 13.77
N GLY A 84 -9.39 11.40 13.54
CA GLY A 84 -9.97 11.77 12.25
C GLY A 84 -10.14 10.59 11.30
N LEU A 85 -10.09 10.86 10.01
CA LEU A 85 -10.39 9.87 8.98
C LEU A 85 -9.14 9.06 8.61
N LEU A 86 -9.28 7.74 8.45
CA LEU A 86 -8.26 6.91 7.82
C LEU A 86 -8.85 6.16 6.62
N SER A 87 -8.22 6.29 5.46
CA SER A 87 -8.52 5.49 4.27
C SER A 87 -7.53 4.36 4.12
N SER A 88 -8.01 3.20 3.65
CA SER A 88 -7.20 2.21 2.96
C SER A 88 -7.57 2.29 1.49
N HIS A 89 -6.75 2.98 0.71
CA HIS A 89 -6.97 3.25 -0.71
C HIS A 89 -6.24 2.21 -1.56
N ARG A 90 -7.03 1.35 -2.23
CA ARG A 90 -6.50 0.42 -3.21
C ARG A 90 -6.56 1.06 -4.59
N LEU A 91 -5.45 1.05 -5.28
CA LEU A 91 -5.36 1.53 -6.66
C LEU A 91 -4.51 0.60 -7.52
N ILE A 92 -4.80 0.59 -8.82
CA ILE A 92 -3.96 -0.01 -9.85
C ILE A 92 -3.18 1.10 -10.54
N THR A 93 -1.91 0.87 -10.77
CA THR A 93 -1.05 1.82 -11.50
C THR A 93 -0.34 1.11 -12.63
N ARG A 94 -0.21 1.82 -13.75
CA ARG A 94 0.52 1.34 -14.92
C ARG A 94 1.39 2.44 -15.49
N ALA A 95 2.48 2.05 -16.12
CA ALA A 95 3.37 2.97 -16.83
C ALA A 95 4.31 2.22 -17.79
N THR A 96 5.04 3.00 -18.58
CA THR A 96 6.16 2.51 -19.40
C THR A 96 7.47 3.02 -18.81
N HIS A 97 8.45 2.14 -18.61
CA HIS A 97 9.79 2.49 -18.14
C HIS A 97 10.59 3.14 -19.28
N THR A 98 10.34 4.45 -19.51
CA THR A 98 10.85 5.22 -20.66
C THR A 98 12.07 6.06 -20.36
N ARG A 99 12.41 6.25 -19.10
CA ARG A 99 13.59 7.04 -18.68
C ARG A 99 14.36 6.34 -17.57
N ASP A 100 15.64 6.68 -17.47
CA ASP A 100 16.49 6.20 -16.40
C ASP A 100 16.02 6.74 -15.03
N GLY A 101 16.07 5.91 -14.02
CA GLY A 101 15.60 6.29 -12.67
C GLY A 101 15.93 5.25 -11.63
N GLN A 102 15.04 5.07 -10.68
CA GLN A 102 15.20 4.12 -9.56
C GLN A 102 15.45 2.68 -10.02
N PHE A 103 14.86 2.28 -11.15
CA PHE A 103 15.01 0.93 -11.69
C PHE A 103 16.15 0.80 -12.70
N GLY A 104 17.02 1.81 -12.81
CA GLY A 104 18.16 1.82 -13.71
C GLY A 104 17.82 2.34 -15.10
N PRO A 105 18.57 1.93 -16.15
CA PRO A 105 18.36 2.38 -17.52
C PRO A 105 17.00 2.00 -18.07
N ALA A 106 16.39 2.90 -18.85
CA ALA A 106 15.09 2.72 -19.49
C ALA A 106 15.01 1.43 -20.30
N THR A 107 14.00 0.62 -20.04
CA THR A 107 13.80 -0.67 -20.73
C THR A 107 12.75 -0.59 -21.84
N GLY A 108 11.94 0.47 -21.88
CA GLY A 108 10.80 0.61 -22.78
C GLY A 108 9.63 -0.33 -22.49
N LYS A 109 9.70 -1.12 -21.42
CA LYS A 109 8.67 -2.10 -21.08
C LYS A 109 7.57 -1.47 -20.23
N GLN A 110 6.37 -1.98 -20.40
CA GLN A 110 5.20 -1.61 -19.59
C GLN A 110 5.12 -2.48 -18.34
N TRP A 111 4.55 -1.90 -17.30
CA TRP A 111 4.24 -2.60 -16.06
C TRP A 111 2.90 -2.15 -15.49
N THR A 112 2.27 -3.04 -14.75
CA THR A 112 1.01 -2.78 -14.03
C THR A 112 1.08 -3.46 -12.68
N VAL A 113 0.89 -2.70 -11.60
CA VAL A 113 0.88 -3.23 -10.22
C VAL A 113 -0.20 -2.55 -9.39
N ARG A 114 -0.57 -3.18 -8.28
CA ARG A 114 -1.41 -2.55 -7.27
C ARG A 114 -0.59 -1.81 -6.23
N VAL A 115 -1.22 -0.81 -5.65
CA VAL A 115 -0.71 -0.05 -4.52
C VAL A 115 -1.82 0.02 -3.49
N ILE A 116 -1.47 -0.06 -2.22
CA ILE A 116 -2.36 0.23 -1.10
C ILE A 116 -1.74 1.37 -0.30
N ALA A 117 -2.53 2.43 -0.07
CA ALA A 117 -2.15 3.56 0.73
C ALA A 117 -3.15 3.73 1.88
N ASP A 118 -2.68 3.55 3.11
CA ASP A 118 -3.44 3.93 4.30
C ASP A 118 -3.08 5.37 4.65
N CYS A 119 -4.04 6.29 4.52
CA CYS A 119 -3.82 7.71 4.72
C CYS A 119 -4.69 8.24 5.86
N ALA A 120 -4.07 8.68 6.94
CA ALA A 120 -4.76 9.40 8.01
C ALA A 120 -4.90 10.88 7.64
N ALA A 121 -6.13 11.40 7.70
CA ALA A 121 -6.45 12.74 7.26
C ALA A 121 -7.30 13.50 8.29
N ARG A 122 -6.99 14.79 8.46
CA ARG A 122 -7.74 15.74 9.28
C ARG A 122 -7.63 17.13 8.65
N ASP A 123 -8.71 17.88 8.69
CA ASP A 123 -8.73 19.27 8.23
C ASP A 123 -8.14 19.45 6.83
N ASN A 124 -8.57 18.60 5.89
CA ASN A 124 -8.13 18.59 4.49
C ASN A 124 -6.64 18.25 4.27
N THR A 125 -5.97 17.68 5.27
CA THR A 125 -4.54 17.36 5.24
C THR A 125 -4.28 15.91 5.66
N ILE A 126 -3.50 15.19 4.86
CA ILE A 126 -2.95 13.88 5.22
C ILE A 126 -1.74 14.13 6.13
N TYR A 127 -1.73 13.51 7.30
CA TYR A 127 -0.69 13.74 8.31
C TYR A 127 0.07 12.50 8.73
N ASP A 128 -0.39 11.31 8.30
CA ASP A 128 0.26 10.02 8.56
C ASP A 128 -0.07 9.06 7.42
N GLU A 129 0.93 8.28 6.93
CA GLU A 129 0.73 7.41 5.77
C GLU A 129 1.53 6.12 5.85
N TRP A 130 0.89 5.01 5.41
CA TRP A 130 1.49 3.70 5.17
C TRP A 130 1.24 3.32 3.71
N LEU A 131 2.32 3.09 2.96
CA LEU A 131 2.28 2.92 1.51
C LEU A 131 2.95 1.62 1.11
N VAL A 132 2.18 0.69 0.56
CA VAL A 132 2.68 -0.58 0.02
C VAL A 132 2.59 -0.54 -1.50
N ARG A 133 3.75 -0.66 -2.15
CA ARG A 133 3.89 -0.78 -3.62
C ARG A 133 4.57 -2.09 -3.96
N ASP A 134 4.11 -2.74 -5.04
CA ASP A 134 4.72 -3.96 -5.53
C ASP A 134 5.96 -3.66 -6.40
N TYR A 135 7.06 -3.26 -5.75
CA TYR A 135 8.34 -3.02 -6.44
C TYR A 135 8.87 -4.28 -7.13
N GLY A 136 8.72 -5.44 -6.50
CA GLY A 136 9.13 -6.71 -7.10
C GLY A 136 8.36 -7.04 -8.38
N GLY A 137 7.08 -6.69 -8.42
CA GLY A 137 6.25 -6.82 -9.61
C GLY A 137 6.70 -5.88 -10.74
N ILE A 138 7.08 -4.64 -10.43
CA ILE A 138 7.64 -3.70 -11.41
C ILE A 138 8.95 -4.27 -11.98
N VAL A 139 9.91 -4.63 -11.13
CA VAL A 139 11.22 -5.17 -11.51
C VAL A 139 11.07 -6.33 -12.49
N ARG A 140 10.20 -7.31 -12.18
CA ARG A 140 9.97 -8.45 -13.07
C ARG A 140 9.35 -8.06 -14.40
N GLN A 141 8.36 -7.19 -14.41
CA GLN A 141 7.65 -6.79 -15.63
C GLN A 141 8.53 -5.96 -16.57
N ILE A 142 9.43 -5.13 -16.05
CA ILE A 142 10.40 -4.41 -16.88
C ILE A 142 11.57 -5.30 -17.31
N GLY A 143 11.59 -6.58 -16.88
CA GLY A 143 12.50 -7.64 -17.36
C GLY A 143 13.82 -7.72 -16.62
N LEU A 144 13.86 -7.21 -15.40
CA LEU A 144 15.00 -7.38 -14.50
C LEU A 144 14.78 -8.61 -13.60
N ASP A 145 15.86 -9.26 -13.22
CA ASP A 145 15.83 -10.27 -12.16
C ASP A 145 15.83 -9.59 -10.79
N PRO A 146 14.87 -9.88 -9.88
CA PRO A 146 14.82 -9.22 -8.59
C PRO A 146 16.05 -9.42 -7.69
N ARG A 147 16.74 -10.55 -7.83
CA ARG A 147 17.95 -10.83 -7.03
C ARG A 147 19.14 -10.04 -7.55
N GLU A 148 19.31 -10.00 -8.88
CA GLU A 148 20.37 -9.20 -9.51
C GLU A 148 20.14 -7.71 -9.26
N TYR A 149 18.91 -7.25 -9.38
CA TYR A 149 18.53 -5.86 -9.07
C TYR A 149 18.83 -5.50 -7.61
N THR A 150 18.44 -6.36 -6.66
CA THR A 150 18.70 -6.12 -5.23
C THR A 150 20.21 -6.17 -4.92
N ALA A 151 20.97 -7.09 -5.52
CA ALA A 151 22.41 -7.16 -5.35
C ALA A 151 23.09 -5.87 -5.84
N ALA A 152 22.67 -5.35 -7.00
CA ALA A 152 23.19 -4.09 -7.54
C ALA A 152 22.83 -2.86 -6.65
N LEU A 153 21.64 -2.84 -6.04
CA LEU A 153 21.28 -1.80 -5.06
C LEU A 153 22.20 -1.85 -3.85
N ILE A 154 22.40 -3.03 -3.26
CA ILE A 154 23.29 -3.23 -2.11
C ILE A 154 24.71 -2.78 -2.43
N GLU A 155 25.23 -3.16 -3.59
CA GLU A 155 26.57 -2.74 -4.05
C GLU A 155 26.65 -1.21 -4.22
N GLY A 156 25.62 -0.62 -4.85
CA GLY A 156 25.54 0.85 -5.04
C GLY A 156 25.47 1.66 -3.75
N GLU A 157 24.92 1.07 -2.68
CA GLU A 157 24.87 1.68 -1.33
C GLU A 157 26.17 1.45 -0.52
N GLY A 158 27.17 0.80 -1.08
CA GLY A 158 28.48 0.58 -0.42
C GLY A 158 28.65 -0.81 0.19
N GLY A 159 27.80 -1.77 -0.20
CA GLY A 159 27.84 -3.16 0.24
C GLY A 159 26.92 -3.47 1.42
N PRO A 160 26.88 -4.75 1.86
CA PRO A 160 25.91 -5.22 2.86
C PRO A 160 25.93 -4.48 4.20
N GLU A 161 27.10 -3.95 4.60
CA GLU A 161 27.26 -3.23 5.87
C GLU A 161 26.66 -1.81 5.85
N HIS A 162 26.40 -1.27 4.66
CA HIS A 162 25.89 0.09 4.44
C HIS A 162 24.51 0.11 3.78
N ALA A 163 24.07 -1.04 3.28
CA ALA A 163 22.80 -1.15 2.58
C ALA A 163 21.61 -0.85 3.49
N SER A 164 20.64 -0.14 2.93
CA SER A 164 19.36 0.14 3.58
C SER A 164 18.64 -1.16 3.92
N ARG A 165 18.21 -1.28 5.17
CA ARG A 165 17.39 -2.42 5.59
C ARG A 165 15.94 -2.23 5.14
N PRO A 166 15.20 -3.30 4.82
CA PRO A 166 13.75 -3.23 4.70
C PRO A 166 13.12 -2.63 5.95
N PHE A 167 11.98 -1.97 5.79
CA PHE A 167 11.25 -1.40 6.91
C PHE A 167 10.94 -2.47 7.97
N ALA A 168 11.26 -2.16 9.21
CA ALA A 168 11.03 -3.00 10.37
C ALA A 168 10.46 -2.16 11.53
N PRO A 169 9.81 -2.79 12.54
CA PRO A 169 9.16 -2.05 13.62
C PRO A 169 10.08 -1.10 14.41
N ASP A 170 11.36 -1.45 14.54
CA ASP A 170 12.36 -0.62 15.20
C ASP A 170 12.73 0.66 14.42
N MET A 171 12.33 0.75 13.16
CA MET A 171 12.52 1.92 12.29
C MET A 171 11.28 2.82 12.27
N ASP A 172 10.16 2.37 12.82
CA ASP A 172 8.92 3.14 12.81
C ASP A 172 9.01 4.41 13.65
N VAL A 173 8.14 5.34 13.34
CA VAL A 173 8.09 6.64 13.98
C VAL A 173 6.66 7.00 14.30
N ASP A 174 6.47 7.78 15.35
CA ASP A 174 5.16 8.31 15.67
C ASP A 174 4.73 9.36 14.63
N GLY A 175 3.64 9.06 13.91
CA GLY A 175 3.00 9.97 12.95
C GLY A 175 1.75 10.66 13.49
N GLY A 176 1.36 10.29 14.71
CA GLY A 176 0.21 10.88 15.41
C GLY A 176 -1.13 10.20 15.16
N TYR A 177 -1.21 9.20 14.26
CA TYR A 177 -2.43 8.38 14.12
C TYR A 177 -2.32 7.09 14.94
N HIS A 178 -3.19 6.95 15.95
CA HIS A 178 -3.23 5.78 16.82
C HIS A 178 -4.59 5.06 16.79
N GLY A 179 -5.47 5.41 15.85
CA GLY A 179 -6.73 4.71 15.66
C GLY A 179 -6.50 3.25 15.24
N THR A 180 -7.44 2.39 15.59
CA THR A 180 -7.39 0.94 15.31
C THR A 180 -8.40 0.49 14.25
N GLY A 181 -9.17 1.44 13.71
CA GLY A 181 -10.22 1.18 12.73
C GLY A 181 -11.61 1.16 13.34
N ASN A 182 -12.44 0.22 12.92
CA ASN A 182 -13.80 0.08 13.43
C ASN A 182 -14.13 -1.37 13.83
N ASP A 183 -15.29 -1.54 14.46
CA ASP A 183 -15.81 -2.82 14.95
C ASP A 183 -16.76 -3.53 13.97
N ASN A 184 -16.77 -3.12 12.70
CA ASN A 184 -17.64 -3.71 11.69
C ASN A 184 -17.36 -5.21 11.50
N GLU A 185 -18.43 -6.00 11.40
CA GLU A 185 -18.37 -7.47 11.34
C GLU A 185 -17.50 -8.02 10.20
N TRP A 186 -17.46 -7.33 9.05
CA TRP A 186 -16.68 -7.77 7.89
C TRP A 186 -15.18 -7.61 8.11
N GLY A 187 -14.78 -6.56 8.81
CA GLY A 187 -13.40 -6.39 9.25
C GLY A 187 -13.00 -7.51 10.21
N GLN A 188 -13.83 -7.79 11.22
CA GLN A 188 -13.60 -8.86 12.21
C GLN A 188 -13.52 -10.24 11.52
N ARG A 189 -14.43 -10.51 10.56
CA ARG A 189 -14.40 -11.75 9.78
C ARG A 189 -13.11 -11.92 8.99
N TYR A 190 -12.64 -10.85 8.36
CA TYR A 190 -11.38 -10.89 7.61
C TYR A 190 -10.16 -11.08 8.52
N ALA A 191 -10.17 -10.42 9.69
CA ALA A 191 -9.15 -10.60 10.71
C ALA A 191 -9.10 -12.06 11.23
N ASP A 192 -10.25 -12.69 11.48
CA ASP A 192 -10.32 -14.12 11.88
C ASP A 192 -9.74 -15.02 10.80
N ILE A 193 -10.09 -14.81 9.52
CA ILE A 193 -9.56 -15.58 8.39
C ILE A 193 -8.03 -15.50 8.36
N LEU A 194 -7.46 -14.29 8.41
CA LEU A 194 -6.00 -14.12 8.36
C LEU A 194 -5.32 -14.68 9.61
N SER A 195 -5.88 -14.49 10.79
CA SER A 195 -5.34 -15.04 12.03
C SER A 195 -5.25 -16.55 12.00
N ARG A 196 -6.28 -17.23 11.47
CA ARG A 196 -6.28 -18.69 11.29
C ARG A 196 -5.22 -19.14 10.29
N VAL A 197 -5.12 -18.46 9.16
CA VAL A 197 -4.07 -18.71 8.16
C VAL A 197 -2.67 -18.57 8.79
N MET A 198 -2.45 -17.52 9.58
CA MET A 198 -1.17 -17.29 10.26
C MET A 198 -0.85 -18.31 11.36
N THR A 199 -1.88 -18.94 11.93
CA THR A 199 -1.73 -20.08 12.87
C THR A 199 -1.82 -21.45 12.15
N THR A 200 -1.65 -21.46 10.83
CA THR A 200 -1.58 -22.66 9.97
C THR A 200 -2.89 -23.42 9.75
N ASP A 201 -4.04 -22.83 10.08
CA ASP A 201 -5.36 -23.41 9.75
C ASP A 201 -5.78 -23.04 8.32
N PHE A 202 -5.08 -23.59 7.32
CA PHE A 202 -5.36 -23.33 5.91
C PHE A 202 -6.67 -23.98 5.44
N THR A 203 -7.15 -25.01 6.13
CA THR A 203 -8.41 -25.67 5.77
C THR A 203 -9.60 -24.74 5.95
N HIS A 204 -9.50 -23.77 6.84
CA HIS A 204 -10.53 -22.75 7.05
C HIS A 204 -10.85 -21.97 5.79
N LEU A 205 -9.87 -21.71 4.92
CA LEU A 205 -10.06 -20.96 3.67
C LEU A 205 -11.08 -21.61 2.74
N ARG A 206 -11.20 -22.97 2.73
CA ARG A 206 -12.19 -23.68 1.89
C ARG A 206 -13.64 -23.39 2.28
N GLY A 207 -13.88 -23.06 3.54
CA GLY A 207 -15.21 -22.70 4.03
C GLY A 207 -15.45 -21.17 4.05
N ALA A 208 -14.39 -20.36 4.12
CA ALA A 208 -14.47 -18.91 4.27
C ALA A 208 -14.45 -18.17 2.93
N CYS A 209 -13.87 -18.76 1.89
CA CYS A 209 -13.69 -18.14 0.58
C CYS A 209 -14.58 -18.79 -0.49
N ASP A 210 -14.99 -17.99 -1.48
CA ASP A 210 -15.62 -18.51 -2.69
C ASP A 210 -14.62 -19.38 -3.47
N ARG A 211 -15.11 -20.40 -4.17
CA ARG A 211 -14.28 -21.27 -5.01
C ARG A 211 -13.54 -20.50 -6.11
N ALA A 212 -14.13 -19.43 -6.60
CA ALA A 212 -13.59 -18.58 -7.65
C ALA A 212 -12.89 -17.34 -7.08
N ILE A 213 -12.42 -17.41 -5.83
CA ILE A 213 -11.65 -16.30 -5.25
C ILE A 213 -10.45 -15.95 -6.12
N ILE A 214 -10.23 -14.67 -6.31
CA ILE A 214 -9.02 -14.14 -6.93
C ILE A 214 -8.16 -13.54 -5.83
N GLY A 215 -6.95 -14.06 -5.68
CA GLY A 215 -5.90 -13.48 -4.83
C GLY A 215 -4.91 -12.73 -5.66
N GLU A 216 -4.51 -11.54 -5.20
CA GLU A 216 -3.45 -10.75 -5.84
C GLU A 216 -2.41 -10.35 -4.80
N TYR A 217 -1.17 -10.68 -5.09
CA TYR A 217 -0.07 -10.64 -4.13
C TYR A 217 1.15 -9.94 -4.71
N ALA A 218 2.07 -9.55 -3.83
CA ALA A 218 3.34 -8.95 -4.20
C ALA A 218 4.14 -9.83 -5.19
N GLY A 219 4.94 -9.19 -6.02
CA GLY A 219 5.70 -9.84 -7.09
C GLY A 219 4.88 -10.12 -8.35
N ALA A 220 3.76 -9.40 -8.55
CA ALA A 220 2.81 -9.59 -9.65
C ALA A 220 2.27 -11.03 -9.70
N GLN A 221 2.02 -11.64 -8.54
CA GLN A 221 1.48 -12.99 -8.42
C GLN A 221 -0.04 -12.92 -8.28
N SER A 222 -0.75 -13.79 -8.99
CA SER A 222 -2.20 -13.95 -8.88
C SER A 222 -2.57 -15.41 -8.68
N THR A 223 -3.65 -15.64 -7.93
CA THR A 223 -4.29 -16.95 -7.78
C THR A 223 -5.75 -16.84 -8.17
N LEU A 224 -6.30 -17.90 -8.78
CA LEU A 224 -7.64 -17.88 -9.39
C LEU A 224 -8.65 -18.77 -8.68
N ASP A 225 -8.25 -19.43 -7.61
CA ASP A 225 -9.10 -20.31 -6.81
C ASP A 225 -8.61 -20.42 -5.36
N VAL A 226 -9.38 -21.13 -4.55
CA VAL A 226 -9.06 -21.30 -3.14
C VAL A 226 -7.79 -22.14 -2.92
N GLU A 227 -7.50 -23.11 -3.78
CA GLU A 227 -6.30 -23.96 -3.64
C GLU A 227 -5.03 -23.16 -3.97
N GLY A 228 -5.06 -22.31 -5.01
CA GLY A 228 -3.98 -21.37 -5.30
C GLY A 228 -3.77 -20.36 -4.15
N THR A 229 -4.84 -19.88 -3.54
CA THR A 229 -4.80 -19.00 -2.37
C THR A 229 -4.16 -19.72 -1.18
N ILE A 230 -4.55 -20.97 -0.90
CA ILE A 230 -3.92 -21.80 0.14
C ILE A 230 -2.42 -21.99 -0.15
N ALA A 231 -2.06 -22.31 -1.40
CA ALA A 231 -0.66 -22.52 -1.78
C ALA A 231 0.21 -21.25 -1.55
N PHE A 232 -0.33 -20.07 -1.86
CA PHE A 232 0.36 -18.81 -1.59
C PHE A 232 0.63 -18.62 -0.08
N TRP A 233 -0.40 -18.73 0.76
CA TRP A 233 -0.27 -18.50 2.20
C TRP A 233 0.59 -19.57 2.89
N LEU A 234 0.50 -20.82 2.42
CA LEU A 234 1.39 -21.90 2.87
C LEU A 234 2.85 -21.59 2.53
N GLY A 235 3.12 -21.10 1.31
CA GLY A 235 4.44 -20.65 0.89
C GLY A 235 4.98 -19.52 1.76
N LEU A 236 4.18 -18.51 2.06
CA LEU A 236 4.56 -17.43 2.95
C LEU A 236 4.91 -17.94 4.36
N ARG A 237 4.03 -18.75 4.97
CA ARG A 237 4.26 -19.28 6.32
C ARG A 237 5.42 -20.25 6.39
N SER A 238 5.66 -21.04 5.35
CA SER A 238 6.83 -21.93 5.30
C SER A 238 8.15 -21.18 5.17
N SER A 239 8.13 -19.99 4.53
CA SER A 239 9.30 -19.12 4.40
C SER A 239 9.62 -18.39 5.71
N PHE A 240 8.61 -18.10 6.52
CA PHE A 240 8.73 -17.35 7.78
C PHE A 240 7.98 -18.09 8.94
N PRO A 241 8.42 -19.29 9.32
CA PRO A 241 7.65 -20.15 10.23
C PRO A 241 7.58 -19.61 11.66
N SER A 242 8.57 -18.85 12.10
CA SER A 242 8.67 -18.26 13.45
C SER A 242 8.19 -16.81 13.53
N ALA A 243 7.84 -16.20 12.39
CA ALA A 243 7.43 -14.81 12.39
C ALA A 243 6.10 -14.60 13.12
N GLU A 244 6.03 -13.52 13.90
CA GLU A 244 4.86 -13.12 14.67
C GLU A 244 3.93 -12.26 13.82
N PHE A 245 2.66 -12.66 13.77
CA PHE A 245 1.62 -11.92 13.07
C PHE A 245 0.92 -10.95 14.01
N LYS A 246 0.82 -9.69 13.60
CA LYS A 246 0.12 -8.66 14.36
C LYS A 246 -0.74 -7.79 13.45
N ILE A 247 -2.02 -7.63 13.83
CA ILE A 247 -2.93 -6.67 13.19
C ILE A 247 -2.79 -5.32 13.89
N HIS A 248 -2.54 -4.27 13.12
CA HIS A 248 -2.37 -2.90 13.61
C HIS A 248 -3.61 -2.04 13.39
N HIS A 249 -4.37 -2.31 12.32
CA HIS A 249 -5.56 -1.55 11.97
C HIS A 249 -6.56 -2.44 11.23
N LEU A 250 -7.85 -2.23 11.46
CA LEU A 250 -8.91 -3.05 10.91
C LEU A 250 -10.09 -2.17 10.52
N ILE A 251 -10.49 -2.23 9.26
CA ILE A 251 -11.70 -1.57 8.78
C ILE A 251 -12.60 -2.61 8.12
N GLY A 252 -13.87 -2.60 8.48
CA GLY A 252 -14.91 -3.24 7.69
C GLY A 252 -15.91 -2.19 7.21
N MET A 253 -16.46 -2.40 6.03
CA MET A 253 -17.53 -1.60 5.46
C MET A 253 -18.57 -2.47 4.80
N ASP A 254 -19.82 -2.15 5.03
CA ASP A 254 -20.96 -2.75 4.33
C ASP A 254 -21.95 -1.64 3.93
N GLY A 255 -22.96 -2.03 3.20
CA GLY A 255 -24.07 -1.16 2.82
C GLY A 255 -24.00 -0.56 1.42
N GLY A 256 -25.09 0.06 1.03
CA GLY A 256 -25.30 0.59 -0.30
C GLY A 256 -25.40 -0.49 -1.38
N MET A 257 -24.96 -0.17 -2.59
CA MET A 257 -24.97 -1.09 -3.73
C MET A 257 -23.66 -1.89 -3.88
N MET A 258 -22.70 -1.68 -2.99
CA MET A 258 -21.42 -2.39 -3.03
C MET A 258 -21.42 -3.59 -2.10
N SER A 259 -20.74 -4.65 -2.50
CA SER A 259 -20.48 -5.80 -1.63
C SER A 259 -19.73 -5.37 -0.36
N PRO A 260 -19.85 -6.12 0.74
CA PRO A 260 -19.03 -5.89 1.92
C PRO A 260 -17.54 -5.91 1.60
N ARG A 261 -16.77 -5.06 2.29
CA ARG A 261 -15.34 -4.85 2.09
C ARG A 261 -14.62 -4.80 3.43
N ALA A 262 -13.37 -5.19 3.43
CA ALA A 262 -12.52 -5.06 4.60
C ALA A 262 -11.08 -4.70 4.20
N ALA A 263 -10.39 -3.97 5.06
CA ALA A 263 -8.98 -3.68 4.96
C ALA A 263 -8.28 -3.92 6.28
N LEU A 264 -7.13 -4.56 6.23
CA LEU A 264 -6.27 -4.80 7.39
C LEU A 264 -4.88 -4.26 7.12
N ARG A 265 -4.31 -3.52 8.09
CA ARG A 265 -2.88 -3.27 8.16
C ARG A 265 -2.28 -4.20 9.20
N TRP A 266 -1.27 -4.95 8.81
CA TRP A 266 -0.66 -5.98 9.64
C TRP A 266 0.85 -6.10 9.37
N SER A 267 1.57 -6.68 10.31
CA SER A 267 2.97 -7.06 10.15
C SER A 267 3.17 -8.55 10.37
N LEU A 268 4.28 -9.05 9.86
CA LEU A 268 4.80 -10.40 10.07
C LEU A 268 6.30 -10.23 10.35
N ASP A 269 6.66 -10.21 11.65
CA ASP A 269 7.98 -9.84 12.16
C ASP A 269 8.80 -11.04 12.62
#